data_4c90cabab22fcaff15e290f368d2c3a5
#
_entry.id   4c90cabab22fcaff15e290f368d2c3a5
#
_cell.length_a   1.000
_cell.length_b   1.000
_cell.length_c   1.000
_cell.angle_alpha   90.00
_cell.angle_beta   90.00
_cell.angle_gamma   90.00
#
_symmetry.space_group_name_H-M   'P 1'
#
loop_
_entity.id
_entity.type
_entity.pdbx_description
1 polymer ?
#
loop_
_entity_poly.entity_id
_entity_poly.type
_entity_poly.pdbx_seq_one_letter_code
_entity_poly.pdbx_strand_id
1 'polypeptide(L)'
;MNLILYLSEAVIPILVLLIVGNGLLHRQHVYEDFLEGAKSGIRTAVEIMPTLIGLMAAVGILRTSGFLDFISGWLGKLMAATGFPTELIPVAVVKMFSSSAATGLLLDIYKTHGADSMLGRAASVMLSSTETIFYTMSVYFMSVKVKKTRYTLPGALFATTAGIVASVFLVWKT
;
A
#
# COMPACT_ATOMS: atom_id res chain seq x y z
N MET A 1 -5.31 13.93 -21.37
CA MET A 1 -4.85 13.78 -19.96
C MET A 1 -5.89 14.30 -18.95
N ASN A 2 -6.57 15.41 -19.25
CA ASN A 2 -7.54 16.02 -18.34
C ASN A 2 -8.80 15.17 -18.06
N LEU A 3 -9.32 14.42 -19.04
CA LEU A 3 -10.54 13.61 -18.84
C LEU A 3 -10.38 12.51 -17.81
N ILE A 4 -9.24 11.81 -17.82
CA ILE A 4 -8.95 10.74 -16.86
C ILE A 4 -8.81 11.31 -15.43
N LEU A 5 -8.18 12.48 -15.28
CA LEU A 5 -8.07 13.16 -14.00
C LEU A 5 -9.45 13.59 -13.48
N TYR A 6 -10.30 14.22 -14.30
CA TYR A 6 -11.66 14.58 -13.90
C TYR A 6 -12.51 13.36 -13.54
N LEU A 7 -12.39 12.25 -14.28
CA LEU A 7 -13.07 11.01 -13.94
C LEU A 7 -12.59 10.45 -12.60
N SER A 8 -11.27 10.48 -12.36
CA SER A 8 -10.69 10.03 -11.08
C SER A 8 -11.16 10.87 -9.90
N GLU A 9 -11.19 12.20 -10.04
CA GLU A 9 -11.69 13.12 -9.01
C GLU A 9 -13.20 12.96 -8.76
N ALA A 10 -13.98 12.63 -9.79
CA ALA A 10 -15.42 12.44 -9.71
C ALA A 10 -15.86 11.11 -9.08
N VAL A 11 -14.98 10.09 -9.03
CA VAL A 11 -15.33 8.74 -8.52
C VAL A 11 -15.89 8.79 -7.09
N ILE A 12 -15.21 9.47 -6.17
CA ILE A 12 -15.64 9.53 -4.75
C ILE A 12 -16.96 10.30 -4.60
N PRO A 13 -17.13 11.51 -5.17
CA PRO A 13 -18.41 12.21 -5.13
C PRO A 13 -19.57 11.40 -5.75
N ILE A 14 -19.34 10.71 -6.86
CA ILE A 14 -20.36 9.88 -7.50
C ILE A 14 -20.73 8.68 -6.62
N LEU A 15 -19.76 8.00 -6.02
CA LEU A 15 -20.02 6.90 -5.08
C LEU A 15 -20.85 7.37 -3.88
N VAL A 16 -20.51 8.50 -3.28
CA VAL A 16 -21.27 9.08 -2.16
C VAL A 16 -22.69 9.41 -2.61
N LEU A 17 -22.85 10.04 -3.77
CA LEU A 17 -24.17 10.36 -4.33
C LEU A 17 -25.01 9.10 -4.57
N LEU A 18 -24.42 8.04 -5.12
CA LEU A 18 -25.11 6.78 -5.37
C LEU A 18 -25.52 6.08 -4.07
N ILE A 19 -24.65 6.05 -3.06
CA ILE A 19 -24.93 5.41 -1.76
C ILE A 19 -26.04 6.18 -1.04
N VAL A 20 -25.89 7.50 -0.91
CA VAL A 20 -26.87 8.35 -0.23
C VAL A 20 -28.20 8.37 -1.00
N GLY A 21 -28.14 8.54 -2.32
CA GLY A 21 -29.33 8.56 -3.18
C GLY A 21 -30.11 7.25 -3.12
N ASN A 22 -29.41 6.11 -3.17
CA ASN A 22 -30.04 4.79 -3.03
C ASN A 22 -30.69 4.62 -1.63
N GLY A 23 -30.00 5.03 -0.56
CA GLY A 23 -30.52 5.00 0.80
C GLY A 23 -31.80 5.83 0.93
N LEU A 24 -31.82 7.05 0.40
CA LEU A 24 -33.00 7.92 0.42
C LEU A 24 -34.18 7.34 -0.38
N LEU A 25 -33.90 6.77 -1.56
CA LEU A 25 -34.93 6.12 -2.39
C LEU A 25 -35.60 4.93 -1.70
N HIS A 26 -34.80 4.17 -0.90
CA HIS A 26 -35.31 3.03 -0.13
C HIS A 26 -35.77 3.40 1.28
N ARG A 27 -35.92 4.70 1.59
CA ARG A 27 -36.35 5.22 2.90
C ARG A 27 -35.52 4.71 4.07
N GLN A 28 -34.22 4.50 3.84
CA GLN A 28 -33.26 4.14 4.90
C GLN A 28 -32.97 5.37 5.77
N HIS A 29 -32.58 5.13 7.02
CA HIS A 29 -32.14 6.18 7.95
C HIS A 29 -30.70 6.59 7.70
N VAL A 30 -30.41 7.17 6.50
CA VAL A 30 -29.07 7.43 5.99
C VAL A 30 -28.19 8.19 6.98
N TYR A 31 -28.75 9.12 7.75
CA TYR A 31 -28.01 9.89 8.73
C TYR A 31 -27.61 9.05 9.93
N GLU A 32 -28.52 8.24 10.46
CA GLU A 32 -28.28 7.32 11.56
C GLU A 32 -27.25 6.25 11.17
N ASP A 33 -27.41 5.67 9.98
CA ASP A 33 -26.48 4.70 9.43
C ASP A 33 -25.05 5.32 9.25
N PHE A 34 -25.00 6.57 8.79
CA PHE A 34 -23.74 7.31 8.72
C PHE A 34 -23.10 7.52 10.10
N LEU A 35 -23.89 7.90 11.12
CA LEU A 35 -23.39 8.09 12.48
C LEU A 35 -22.87 6.78 13.08
N GLU A 36 -23.56 5.66 12.85
CA GLU A 36 -23.12 4.35 13.30
C GLU A 36 -21.81 3.94 12.61
N GLY A 37 -21.74 4.13 11.29
CA GLY A 37 -20.52 3.91 10.51
C GLY A 37 -19.35 4.78 11.00
N ALA A 38 -19.60 6.06 11.28
CA ALA A 38 -18.58 6.98 11.79
C ALA A 38 -18.05 6.55 13.17
N LYS A 39 -18.94 6.14 14.09
CA LYS A 39 -18.54 5.61 15.40
C LYS A 39 -17.71 4.34 15.27
N SER A 40 -18.11 3.42 14.38
CA SER A 40 -17.37 2.20 14.10
C SER A 40 -15.98 2.50 13.51
N GLY A 41 -15.91 3.48 12.59
CA GLY A 41 -14.63 3.92 12.00
C GLY A 41 -13.67 4.51 13.03
N ILE A 42 -14.17 5.36 13.95
CA ILE A 42 -13.35 5.91 15.05
C ILE A 42 -12.84 4.78 15.95
N ARG A 43 -13.71 3.83 16.30
CA ARG A 43 -13.30 2.69 17.13
C ARG A 43 -12.21 1.88 16.45
N THR A 44 -12.37 1.56 15.18
CA THR A 44 -11.36 0.85 14.38
C THR A 44 -10.03 1.62 14.34
N ALA A 45 -10.08 2.95 14.16
CA ALA A 45 -8.87 3.78 14.17
C ALA A 45 -8.12 3.69 15.51
N VAL A 46 -8.83 3.73 16.63
CA VAL A 46 -8.23 3.57 17.96
C VAL A 46 -7.67 2.16 18.16
N GLU A 47 -8.36 1.12 17.70
CA GLU A 47 -7.92 -0.28 17.82
C GLU A 47 -6.65 -0.57 17.02
N ILE A 48 -6.45 0.04 15.85
CA ILE A 48 -5.24 -0.17 15.04
C ILE A 48 -4.06 0.72 15.45
N MET A 49 -4.30 1.80 16.19
CA MET A 49 -3.27 2.78 16.59
C MET A 49 -2.07 2.15 17.32
N PRO A 50 -2.24 1.25 18.33
CA PRO A 50 -1.11 0.62 18.99
C PRO A 50 -0.23 -0.19 18.03
N THR A 51 -0.85 -0.87 17.06
CA THR A 51 -0.13 -1.63 16.03
C THR A 51 0.71 -0.70 15.15
N LEU A 52 0.16 0.44 14.72
CA LEU A 52 0.89 1.43 13.92
C LEU A 52 2.05 2.04 14.70
N ILE A 53 1.85 2.37 15.98
CA ILE A 53 2.92 2.88 16.85
C ILE A 53 4.05 1.84 16.98
N GLY A 54 3.70 0.57 17.22
CA GLY A 54 4.66 -0.52 17.29
C GLY A 54 5.45 -0.71 15.99
N LEU A 55 4.77 -0.61 14.84
CA LEU A 55 5.42 -0.69 13.53
C LEU A 55 6.37 0.48 13.29
N MET A 56 5.97 1.71 13.64
CA MET A 56 6.85 2.87 13.51
C MET A 56 8.09 2.75 14.41
N ALA A 57 7.94 2.25 15.62
CA ALA A 57 9.07 1.98 16.51
C ALA A 57 10.02 0.92 15.92
N ALA A 58 9.47 -0.18 15.40
CA ALA A 58 10.25 -1.24 14.76
C ALA A 58 11.02 -0.73 13.52
N VAL A 59 10.36 0.05 12.66
CA VAL A 59 11.01 0.68 11.49
C VAL A 59 12.09 1.67 11.93
N GLY A 60 11.84 2.44 13.00
CA GLY A 60 12.86 3.32 13.60
C GLY A 60 14.11 2.56 14.02
N ILE A 61 13.96 1.38 14.66
CA ILE A 61 15.08 0.50 15.04
C ILE A 61 15.79 -0.02 13.78
N LEU A 62 15.07 -0.47 12.77
CA LEU A 62 15.67 -0.93 11.51
C LEU A 62 16.44 0.17 10.79
N ARG A 63 15.97 1.41 10.84
CA ARG A 63 16.68 2.56 10.27
C ARG A 63 17.95 2.87 11.06
N THR A 64 17.87 2.98 12.39
CA THR A 64 19.04 3.31 13.21
C THR A 64 20.09 2.21 13.24
N SER A 65 19.70 0.95 13.01
CA SER A 65 20.65 -0.17 12.87
C SER A 65 21.43 -0.16 11.54
N GLY A 66 21.08 0.71 10.57
CA GLY A 66 21.67 0.73 9.25
C GLY A 66 21.19 -0.40 8.31
N PHE A 67 20.23 -1.23 8.76
CA PHE A 67 19.74 -2.36 7.98
C PHE A 67 19.04 -1.92 6.69
N LEU A 68 18.25 -0.84 6.76
CA LEU A 68 17.57 -0.30 5.57
C LEU A 68 18.58 0.26 4.57
N ASP A 69 19.63 0.93 5.05
CA ASP A 69 20.70 1.46 4.20
C ASP A 69 21.52 0.32 3.55
N PHE A 70 21.76 -0.76 4.29
CA PHE A 70 22.42 -1.95 3.76
C PHE A 70 21.64 -2.57 2.61
N ILE A 71 20.30 -2.81 2.79
CA ILE A 71 19.43 -3.36 1.74
C ILE A 71 19.38 -2.41 0.55
N SER A 72 19.16 -1.11 0.79
CA SER A 72 19.09 -0.10 -0.27
C SER A 72 20.39 0.02 -1.04
N GLY A 73 21.51 -0.02 -0.36
CA GLY A 73 22.84 0.05 -1.00
C GLY A 73 23.19 -1.18 -1.81
N TRP A 74 22.82 -2.37 -1.34
CA TRP A 74 23.07 -3.63 -2.05
C TRP A 74 22.17 -3.77 -3.29
N LEU A 75 20.87 -3.62 -3.15
CA LEU A 75 19.91 -3.69 -4.24
C LEU A 75 19.99 -2.46 -5.16
N GLY A 76 20.29 -1.28 -4.61
CA GLY A 76 20.45 -0.04 -5.36
C GLY A 76 21.57 -0.12 -6.39
N LYS A 77 22.69 -0.80 -6.08
CA LYS A 77 23.76 -1.06 -7.04
C LYS A 77 23.26 -1.88 -8.23
N LEU A 78 22.40 -2.88 -7.97
CA LEU A 78 21.83 -3.73 -9.02
C LEU A 78 20.81 -2.96 -9.88
N MET A 79 20.11 -2.00 -9.27
CA MET A 79 19.06 -1.20 -9.90
C MET A 79 19.54 0.18 -10.38
N ALA A 80 20.82 0.54 -10.18
CA ALA A 80 21.38 1.84 -10.55
C ALA A 80 21.14 2.23 -12.01
N ALA A 81 21.15 1.25 -12.91
CA ALA A 81 20.92 1.46 -14.34
C ALA A 81 19.45 1.79 -14.69
N THR A 82 18.50 1.54 -13.77
CA THR A 82 17.06 1.74 -14.02
C THR A 82 16.53 3.09 -13.57
N GLY A 83 17.31 3.87 -12.81
CA GLY A 83 16.86 5.13 -12.20
C GLY A 83 15.80 4.96 -11.10
N PHE A 84 15.60 3.74 -10.59
CA PHE A 84 14.64 3.48 -9.52
C PHE A 84 15.08 4.12 -8.19
N PRO A 85 14.19 4.85 -7.49
CA PRO A 85 14.54 5.48 -6.21
C PRO A 85 14.92 4.45 -5.16
N THR A 86 16.12 4.58 -4.61
CA THR A 86 16.68 3.63 -3.64
C THR A 86 15.89 3.58 -2.34
N GLU A 87 15.25 4.67 -1.95
CA GLU A 87 14.41 4.82 -0.78
C GLU A 87 13.16 3.94 -0.81
N LEU A 88 12.69 3.57 -2.01
CA LEU A 88 11.54 2.70 -2.20
C LEU A 88 11.89 1.20 -2.14
N ILE A 89 13.17 0.85 -2.24
CA ILE A 89 13.63 -0.54 -2.26
C ILE A 89 13.22 -1.30 -0.98
N PRO A 90 13.43 -0.78 0.24
CA PRO A 90 12.98 -1.47 1.45
C PRO A 90 11.48 -1.75 1.47
N VAL A 91 10.67 -0.77 1.03
CA VAL A 91 9.21 -0.93 0.95
C VAL A 91 8.83 -2.03 -0.04
N ALA A 92 9.44 -2.02 -1.23
CA ALA A 92 9.20 -3.02 -2.29
C ALA A 92 9.51 -4.45 -1.80
N VAL A 93 10.66 -4.63 -1.14
CA VAL A 93 11.10 -5.93 -0.63
C VAL A 93 10.21 -6.39 0.53
N VAL A 94 10.00 -5.55 1.54
CA VAL A 94 9.24 -5.90 2.74
C VAL A 94 7.77 -6.15 2.42
N LYS A 95 7.20 -5.43 1.43
CA LYS A 95 5.81 -5.63 0.97
C LYS A 95 5.57 -7.06 0.48
N MET A 96 6.54 -7.72 -0.11
CA MET A 96 6.40 -9.11 -0.58
C MET A 96 6.14 -10.10 0.58
N PHE A 97 6.58 -9.76 1.80
CA PHE A 97 6.46 -10.60 2.99
C PHE A 97 5.39 -10.13 3.95
N SER A 98 5.26 -8.82 4.19
CA SER A 98 4.40 -8.26 5.22
C SER A 98 3.82 -6.90 4.82
N SER A 99 2.51 -6.84 4.64
CA SER A 99 1.78 -5.57 4.41
C SER A 99 1.89 -4.63 5.59
N SER A 100 1.80 -5.15 6.82
CA SER A 100 1.89 -4.32 8.03
C SER A 100 3.28 -3.68 8.18
N ALA A 101 4.35 -4.46 7.98
CA ALA A 101 5.71 -3.91 8.03
C ALA A 101 5.95 -2.90 6.89
N ALA A 102 5.44 -3.15 5.69
CA ALA A 102 5.51 -2.21 4.58
C ALA A 102 4.75 -0.90 4.86
N THR A 103 3.61 -0.98 5.58
CA THR A 103 2.89 0.21 6.05
C THR A 103 3.74 1.04 7.04
N GLY A 104 4.47 0.38 7.93
CA GLY A 104 5.42 1.04 8.82
C GLY A 104 6.51 1.80 8.05
N LEU A 105 7.08 1.18 6.99
CA LEU A 105 8.05 1.83 6.11
C LEU A 105 7.44 2.98 5.29
N LEU A 106 6.18 2.86 4.86
CA LEU A 106 5.47 3.96 4.22
C LEU A 106 5.33 5.16 5.16
N LEU A 107 4.92 4.93 6.40
CA LEU A 107 4.80 5.99 7.40
C LEU A 107 6.16 6.66 7.70
N ASP A 108 7.25 5.89 7.66
CA ASP A 108 8.60 6.43 7.79
C ASP A 108 8.99 7.30 6.59
N ILE A 109 8.64 6.90 5.35
CA ILE A 109 8.80 7.75 4.16
C ILE A 109 7.98 9.04 4.29
N TYR A 110 6.74 8.98 4.77
CA TYR A 110 5.91 10.16 4.99
C TYR A 110 6.53 11.11 6.00
N LYS A 111 7.11 10.58 7.08
CA LYS A 111 7.78 11.35 8.13
C LYS A 111 9.03 12.06 7.61
N THR A 112 9.79 11.39 6.74
CA THR A 112 11.10 11.90 6.27
C THR A 112 11.01 12.76 5.02
N HIS A 113 10.10 12.44 4.11
CA HIS A 113 9.99 13.08 2.80
C HIS A 113 8.65 13.81 2.58
N GLY A 114 7.64 13.54 3.41
CA GLY A 114 6.28 14.04 3.24
C GLY A 114 5.40 13.11 2.41
N ALA A 115 4.10 13.08 2.72
CA ALA A 115 3.12 12.24 2.02
C ALA A 115 2.92 12.67 0.56
N ASP A 116 2.94 13.99 0.30
CA ASP A 116 2.73 14.59 -1.02
C ASP A 116 4.00 14.63 -1.88
N SER A 117 5.14 14.23 -1.32
CA SER A 117 6.39 14.12 -2.08
C SER A 117 6.28 13.03 -3.17
N MET A 118 7.13 13.11 -4.17
CA MET A 118 7.22 12.08 -5.21
C MET A 118 7.44 10.68 -4.60
N LEU A 119 8.31 10.56 -3.58
CA LEU A 119 8.56 9.30 -2.88
C LEU A 119 7.36 8.83 -2.08
N GLY A 120 6.68 9.74 -1.35
CA GLY A 120 5.48 9.43 -0.58
C GLY A 120 4.33 8.94 -1.48
N ARG A 121 4.06 9.65 -2.58
CA ARG A 121 3.05 9.25 -3.56
C ARG A 121 3.39 7.93 -4.24
N ALA A 122 4.64 7.74 -4.67
CA ALA A 122 5.09 6.51 -5.30
C ALA A 122 4.98 5.31 -4.35
N ALA A 123 5.39 5.45 -3.09
CA ALA A 123 5.24 4.42 -2.07
C ALA A 123 3.77 4.07 -1.83
N SER A 124 2.87 5.07 -1.78
CA SER A 124 1.42 4.86 -1.60
C SER A 124 0.82 4.07 -2.75
N VAL A 125 1.10 4.47 -3.99
CA VAL A 125 0.61 3.78 -5.19
C VAL A 125 1.18 2.37 -5.25
N MET A 126 2.46 2.20 -4.92
CA MET A 126 3.11 0.88 -4.88
C MET A 126 2.48 -0.04 -3.84
N LEU A 127 2.18 0.45 -2.63
CA LEU A 127 1.51 -0.36 -1.60
C LEU A 127 0.10 -0.77 -2.00
N SER A 128 -0.65 0.10 -2.67
CA SER A 128 -2.03 -0.17 -3.09
C SER A 128 -2.11 -1.09 -4.31
N SER A 129 -1.10 -1.09 -5.17
CA SER A 129 -1.08 -1.86 -6.42
C SER A 129 -0.36 -3.21 -6.33
N THR A 130 0.23 -3.54 -5.17
CA THR A 130 0.98 -4.79 -4.96
C THR A 130 0.45 -5.56 -3.76
N GLU A 131 0.68 -6.89 -3.75
CA GLU A 131 0.26 -7.79 -2.68
C GLU A 131 1.44 -8.51 -2.01
N THR A 132 1.19 -9.06 -0.80
CA THR A 132 2.16 -9.85 -0.03
C THR A 132 2.26 -11.26 -0.62
N ILE A 133 3.13 -11.45 -1.60
CA ILE A 133 3.24 -12.70 -2.36
C ILE A 133 3.43 -13.91 -1.44
N PHE A 134 4.45 -13.86 -0.57
CA PHE A 134 4.83 -15.03 0.23
C PHE A 134 3.77 -15.37 1.29
N TYR A 135 3.21 -14.36 1.97
CA TYR A 135 2.14 -14.56 2.93
C TYR A 135 0.88 -15.13 2.25
N THR A 136 0.41 -14.49 1.18
CA THR A 136 -0.80 -14.88 0.46
C THR A 136 -0.67 -16.31 -0.08
N MET A 137 0.44 -16.64 -0.74
CA MET A 137 0.69 -17.99 -1.22
C MET A 137 0.72 -19.02 -0.09
N SER A 138 1.37 -18.70 1.02
CA SER A 138 1.43 -19.62 2.17
C SER A 138 0.04 -19.92 2.71
N VAL A 139 -0.78 -18.88 2.95
CA VAL A 139 -2.13 -19.06 3.49
C VAL A 139 -3.03 -19.86 2.53
N TYR A 140 -3.08 -19.43 1.26
CA TYR A 140 -3.97 -20.09 0.28
C TYR A 140 -3.51 -21.52 -0.05
N PHE A 141 -2.21 -21.76 -0.25
CA PHE A 141 -1.72 -23.10 -0.59
C PHE A 141 -1.85 -24.07 0.58
N MET A 142 -1.65 -23.60 1.81
CA MET A 142 -1.91 -24.43 2.99
C MET A 142 -3.39 -24.77 3.15
N SER A 143 -4.29 -23.83 2.94
CA SER A 143 -5.75 -24.06 3.09
C SER A 143 -6.28 -25.12 2.12
N VAL A 144 -5.75 -25.14 0.88
CA VAL A 144 -6.14 -26.13 -0.14
C VAL A 144 -5.15 -27.28 -0.31
N LYS A 145 -4.17 -27.40 0.61
CA LYS A 145 -3.15 -28.48 0.65
C LYS A 145 -2.32 -28.58 -0.64
N VAL A 146 -2.13 -27.49 -1.37
CA VAL A 146 -1.27 -27.44 -2.55
C VAL A 146 0.20 -27.39 -2.12
N LYS A 147 1.01 -28.33 -2.62
CA LYS A 147 2.43 -28.46 -2.27
C LYS A 147 3.39 -27.91 -3.33
N LYS A 148 2.92 -27.68 -4.55
CA LYS A 148 3.76 -27.22 -5.68
C LYS A 148 3.26 -25.88 -6.19
N THR A 149 4.08 -24.87 -6.12
CA THR A 149 3.75 -23.49 -6.56
C THR A 149 3.72 -23.36 -8.09
N ARG A 150 4.40 -24.25 -8.82
CA ARG A 150 4.53 -24.20 -10.30
C ARG A 150 4.88 -22.79 -10.78
N TYR A 151 4.04 -22.21 -11.63
CA TYR A 151 4.24 -20.88 -12.21
C TYR A 151 3.67 -19.73 -11.34
N THR A 152 3.02 -20.04 -10.21
CA THR A 152 2.38 -19.00 -9.36
C THR A 152 3.43 -18.04 -8.79
N LEU A 153 4.53 -18.57 -8.24
CA LEU A 153 5.57 -17.71 -7.67
C LEU A 153 6.26 -16.83 -8.74
N PRO A 154 6.76 -17.38 -9.85
CA PRO A 154 7.33 -16.54 -10.91
C PRO A 154 6.35 -15.51 -11.47
N GLY A 155 5.07 -15.91 -11.68
CA GLY A 155 4.03 -15.02 -12.17
C GLY A 155 3.71 -13.89 -11.18
N ALA A 156 3.61 -14.20 -9.88
CA ALA A 156 3.38 -13.22 -8.84
C ALA A 156 4.56 -12.23 -8.69
N LEU A 157 5.81 -12.71 -8.76
CA LEU A 157 7.00 -11.86 -8.75
C LEU A 157 7.03 -10.93 -9.97
N PHE A 158 6.73 -11.45 -11.16
CA PHE A 158 6.66 -10.65 -12.38
C PHE A 158 5.56 -9.58 -12.28
N ALA A 159 4.35 -9.94 -11.86
CA ALA A 159 3.23 -9.01 -11.69
C ALA A 159 3.56 -7.92 -10.65
N THR A 160 4.15 -8.28 -9.52
CA THR A 160 4.55 -7.32 -8.48
C THR A 160 5.65 -6.38 -8.98
N THR A 161 6.66 -6.90 -9.69
CA THR A 161 7.71 -6.06 -10.27
C THR A 161 7.12 -5.08 -11.29
N ALA A 162 6.20 -5.55 -12.15
CA ALA A 162 5.51 -4.68 -13.09
C ALA A 162 4.68 -3.60 -12.38
N GLY A 163 3.96 -3.95 -11.30
CA GLY A 163 3.21 -3.01 -10.46
C GLY A 163 4.11 -1.97 -9.80
N ILE A 164 5.28 -2.36 -9.27
CA ILE A 164 6.27 -1.46 -8.67
C ILE A 164 6.79 -0.46 -9.70
N VAL A 165 7.21 -0.95 -10.88
CA VAL A 165 7.73 -0.09 -11.96
C VAL A 165 6.64 0.87 -12.46
N ALA A 166 5.43 0.36 -12.67
CA ALA A 166 4.29 1.19 -13.10
C ALA A 166 3.96 2.29 -12.08
N SER A 167 4.01 1.97 -10.78
CA SER A 167 3.74 2.93 -9.69
C SER A 167 4.71 4.11 -9.72
N VAL A 168 6.00 3.84 -9.86
CA VAL A 168 7.03 4.89 -9.95
C VAL A 168 6.88 5.69 -11.24
N PHE A 169 6.66 5.01 -12.38
CA PHE A 169 6.51 5.67 -13.67
C PHE A 169 5.28 6.60 -13.73
N LEU A 170 4.15 6.18 -13.17
CA LEU A 170 2.93 6.98 -13.11
C LEU A 170 3.13 8.25 -12.28
N VAL A 171 3.76 8.12 -11.12
CA VAL A 171 4.00 9.26 -10.23
C VAL A 171 5.05 10.21 -10.81
N TRP A 172 6.03 9.70 -11.56
CA TRP A 172 7.03 10.57 -12.22
C TRP A 172 6.44 11.43 -13.35
N LYS A 173 5.29 11.01 -13.92
CA LYS A 173 4.61 11.75 -15.00
C LYS A 173 3.57 12.77 -14.50
N THR A 174 3.21 12.71 -13.22
CA THR A 174 2.24 13.62 -12.58
C THR A 174 2.91 14.63 -11.69
#